data_11a8cb4a9b495e461c48ae4530dfad38
#
_entry.id   11a8cb4a9b495e461c48ae4530dfad38
#
_cell.length_a   1.000
_cell.length_b   1.000
_cell.length_c   1.000
_cell.angle_alpha   90.00
_cell.angle_beta   90.00
_cell.angle_gamma   90.00
#
_symmetry.space_group_name_H-M   'P 1'
#
loop_
_entity.id
_entity.type
_entity.pdbx_description
1 polymer ?
#
loop_
_entity_poly.entity_id
_entity_poly.type
_entity_poly.pdbx_seq_one_letter_code
_entity_poly.pdbx_strand_id
1 'polypeptide(L)'
;MIGILIVDDQSLIRAGFSALLSAEEDMVVLGQASNGLQGLAQARALKPDVVLLDIRMPQGDGITAAAAITAEPGLEHTRVIMLTTFELEDYILDSIRAGASGFLVKDTEPEELIAAVRIVVAGDSLLSPSVTRKLLAQVAATKPTRMPTYAAAFDVLTEREREVLMLIGAGKTNAEIAEQLFITPLTAKTHVSRIIGKMGVRDRTGLVVIAYESGLITPGVQPGDSAAGKHGN
;
A
#
# COMPACT_ATOMS: atom_id res chain seq x y z
N MET A 1 6.71 -14.43 -14.37
CA MET A 1 7.25 -15.04 -13.14
C MET A 1 7.54 -13.89 -12.21
N ILE A 2 7.02 -13.91 -10.98
CA ILE A 2 7.14 -12.84 -9.99
C ILE A 2 8.46 -13.01 -9.24
N GLY A 3 9.36 -12.04 -9.37
CA GLY A 3 10.66 -12.03 -8.68
C GLY A 3 10.54 -11.42 -7.28
N ILE A 4 10.95 -12.18 -6.26
CA ILE A 4 10.76 -11.80 -4.85
C ILE A 4 12.12 -11.69 -4.14
N LEU A 5 12.31 -10.62 -3.36
CA LEU A 5 13.40 -10.45 -2.41
C LEU A 5 12.84 -10.51 -0.99
N ILE A 6 13.45 -11.33 -0.13
CA ILE A 6 13.04 -11.47 1.28
C ILE A 6 14.10 -10.82 2.17
N VAL A 7 13.68 -9.86 3.00
CA VAL A 7 14.55 -9.10 3.90
C VAL A 7 14.02 -9.20 5.32
N ASP A 8 14.67 -10.00 6.15
CA ASP A 8 14.29 -10.27 7.53
C ASP A 8 15.56 -10.68 8.31
N ASP A 9 15.72 -10.30 9.55
CA ASP A 9 16.90 -10.70 10.34
C ASP A 9 16.83 -12.18 10.79
N GLN A 10 15.61 -12.74 10.89
CA GLN A 10 15.37 -14.11 11.34
C GLN A 10 15.58 -15.10 10.18
N SER A 11 16.61 -15.91 10.26
CA SER A 11 16.95 -16.90 9.21
C SER A 11 15.85 -17.94 8.99
N LEU A 12 15.12 -18.32 10.05
CA LEU A 12 14.02 -19.29 9.96
C LEU A 12 12.84 -18.74 9.16
N ILE A 13 12.48 -17.47 9.35
CA ILE A 13 11.43 -16.78 8.60
C ILE A 13 11.83 -16.70 7.12
N ARG A 14 13.07 -16.27 6.82
CA ARG A 14 13.54 -16.22 5.43
C ARG A 14 13.49 -17.59 4.75
N ALA A 15 13.94 -18.64 5.45
CA ALA A 15 13.91 -20.00 4.90
C ALA A 15 12.48 -20.51 4.67
N GLY A 16 11.57 -20.26 5.63
CA GLY A 16 10.16 -20.64 5.53
C GLY A 16 9.46 -19.97 4.37
N PHE A 17 9.54 -18.63 4.29
CA PHE A 17 8.93 -17.87 3.18
C PHE A 17 9.55 -18.22 1.83
N SER A 18 10.88 -18.45 1.79
CA SER A 18 11.56 -18.89 0.56
C SER A 18 11.03 -20.24 0.08
N ALA A 19 10.85 -21.21 0.98
CA ALA A 19 10.33 -22.52 0.63
C ALA A 19 8.88 -22.44 0.12
N LEU A 20 8.01 -21.69 0.81
CA LEU A 20 6.62 -21.50 0.43
C LEU A 20 6.47 -20.83 -0.94
N LEU A 21 7.15 -19.71 -1.15
CA LEU A 21 7.04 -18.94 -2.40
C LEU A 21 7.70 -19.64 -3.59
N SER A 22 8.79 -20.38 -3.37
CA SER A 22 9.43 -21.15 -4.43
C SER A 22 8.68 -22.42 -4.84
N ALA A 23 7.65 -22.81 -4.08
CA ALA A 23 6.76 -23.92 -4.44
C ALA A 23 5.71 -23.51 -5.49
N GLU A 24 5.51 -22.21 -5.70
CA GLU A 24 4.55 -21.68 -6.67
C GLU A 24 5.18 -21.56 -8.07
N GLU A 25 4.48 -22.02 -9.11
CA GLU A 25 4.97 -22.03 -10.49
C GLU A 25 5.20 -20.62 -11.07
N ASP A 26 4.49 -19.62 -10.55
CA ASP A 26 4.54 -18.23 -11.02
C ASP A 26 5.48 -17.33 -10.21
N MET A 27 6.18 -17.87 -9.20
CA MET A 27 7.04 -17.11 -8.29
C MET A 27 8.48 -17.62 -8.27
N VAL A 28 9.43 -16.73 -7.99
CA VAL A 28 10.85 -17.06 -7.79
C VAL A 28 11.46 -16.16 -6.72
N VAL A 29 12.12 -16.73 -5.73
CA VAL A 29 12.91 -15.98 -4.75
C VAL A 29 14.27 -15.66 -5.35
N LEU A 30 14.49 -14.40 -5.71
CA LEU A 30 15.72 -13.92 -6.34
C LEU A 30 16.86 -13.75 -5.34
N GLY A 31 16.53 -13.47 -4.07
CA GLY A 31 17.55 -13.24 -3.06
C GLY A 31 16.96 -13.16 -1.65
N GLN A 32 17.88 -13.17 -0.67
CA GLN A 32 17.57 -13.01 0.74
C GLN A 32 18.57 -12.07 1.38
N ALA A 33 18.12 -11.20 2.28
CA ALA A 33 18.97 -10.29 3.04
C ALA A 33 18.60 -10.33 4.53
N SER A 34 19.56 -10.05 5.40
CA SER A 34 19.37 -10.10 6.86
C SER A 34 19.23 -8.70 7.50
N ASN A 35 19.29 -7.63 6.72
CA ASN A 35 19.11 -6.26 7.18
C ASN A 35 18.76 -5.32 6.00
N GLY A 36 18.31 -4.11 6.33
CA GLY A 36 17.84 -3.15 5.34
C GLY A 36 18.90 -2.69 4.32
N LEU A 37 20.17 -2.56 4.74
CA LEU A 37 21.26 -2.16 3.85
C LEU A 37 21.55 -3.23 2.79
N GLN A 38 21.61 -4.49 3.19
CA GLN A 38 21.73 -5.61 2.25
C GLN A 38 20.50 -5.72 1.36
N GLY A 39 19.31 -5.50 1.92
CA GLY A 39 18.03 -5.47 1.18
C GLY A 39 18.06 -4.46 0.05
N LEU A 40 18.45 -3.22 0.32
CA LEU A 40 18.58 -2.18 -0.71
C LEU A 40 19.64 -2.55 -1.77
N ALA A 41 20.80 -3.04 -1.34
CA ALA A 41 21.86 -3.44 -2.28
C ALA A 41 21.40 -4.57 -3.21
N GLN A 42 20.72 -5.58 -2.68
CA GLN A 42 20.16 -6.67 -3.47
C GLN A 42 19.00 -6.22 -4.36
N ALA A 43 18.11 -5.34 -3.86
CA ALA A 43 17.02 -4.78 -4.67
C ALA A 43 17.55 -4.06 -5.92
N ARG A 44 18.61 -3.26 -5.79
CA ARG A 44 19.29 -2.60 -6.93
C ARG A 44 19.82 -3.60 -7.96
N ALA A 45 20.45 -4.68 -7.48
CA ALA A 45 21.08 -5.68 -8.34
C ALA A 45 20.07 -6.61 -9.02
N LEU A 46 19.03 -7.02 -8.29
CA LEU A 46 18.09 -8.06 -8.69
C LEU A 46 16.81 -7.51 -9.33
N LYS A 47 16.46 -6.25 -9.04
CA LYS A 47 15.23 -5.57 -9.51
C LYS A 47 13.98 -6.43 -9.30
N PRO A 48 13.69 -6.84 -8.06
CA PRO A 48 12.56 -7.71 -7.77
C PRO A 48 11.22 -7.00 -8.05
N ASP A 49 10.19 -7.78 -8.36
CA ASP A 49 8.82 -7.28 -8.45
C ASP A 49 8.27 -6.96 -7.05
N VAL A 50 8.63 -7.79 -6.05
CA VAL A 50 8.20 -7.63 -4.65
C VAL A 50 9.37 -7.77 -3.70
N VAL A 51 9.41 -6.90 -2.69
CA VAL A 51 10.27 -7.02 -1.51
C VAL A 51 9.39 -7.31 -0.31
N LEU A 52 9.57 -8.47 0.33
CA LEU A 52 9.05 -8.76 1.66
C LEU A 52 10.05 -8.22 2.67
N LEU A 53 9.67 -7.23 3.47
CA LEU A 53 10.59 -6.47 4.29
C LEU A 53 10.11 -6.41 5.74
N ASP A 54 10.91 -6.98 6.65
CA ASP A 54 10.65 -6.86 8.09
C ASP A 54 10.79 -5.41 8.55
N ILE A 55 9.88 -4.97 9.41
CA ILE A 55 9.91 -3.63 10.01
C ILE A 55 11.06 -3.51 11.00
N ARG A 56 11.23 -4.51 11.87
CA ARG A 56 12.21 -4.44 12.98
C ARG A 56 13.41 -5.33 12.71
N MET A 57 14.51 -4.75 12.29
CA MET A 57 15.77 -5.46 12.09
C MET A 57 16.93 -4.78 12.84
N PRO A 58 17.86 -5.56 13.41
CA PRO A 58 19.14 -5.01 13.89
C PRO A 58 19.89 -4.33 12.73
N GLN A 59 20.53 -3.19 12.99
CA GLN A 59 21.37 -2.47 12.01
C GLN A 59 20.61 -1.89 10.80
N GLY A 60 19.37 -1.50 10.97
CA GLY A 60 18.63 -0.78 9.93
C GLY A 60 17.13 -1.01 10.05
N ASP A 61 16.41 0.07 10.31
CA ASP A 61 14.96 0.09 10.36
C ASP A 61 14.39 -0.25 8.97
N GLY A 62 13.47 -1.20 8.93
CA GLY A 62 12.79 -1.60 7.69
C GLY A 62 12.05 -0.46 7.01
N ILE A 63 11.53 0.49 7.77
CA ILE A 63 10.85 1.69 7.21
C ILE A 63 11.84 2.55 6.43
N THR A 64 13.03 2.77 6.99
CA THR A 64 14.10 3.49 6.29
C THR A 64 14.54 2.75 5.01
N ALA A 65 14.63 1.42 5.08
CA ALA A 65 14.95 0.59 3.91
C ALA A 65 13.84 0.65 2.86
N ALA A 66 12.57 0.60 3.27
CA ALA A 66 11.42 0.77 2.38
C ALA A 66 11.48 2.12 1.65
N ALA A 67 11.69 3.22 2.37
CA ALA A 67 11.82 4.55 1.79
C ALA A 67 12.98 4.62 0.77
N ALA A 68 14.12 4.02 1.09
CA ALA A 68 15.27 3.98 0.19
C ALA A 68 14.98 3.16 -1.08
N ILE A 69 14.37 1.97 -0.95
CA ILE A 69 13.99 1.12 -2.08
C ILE A 69 12.94 1.82 -2.95
N THR A 70 11.95 2.44 -2.36
CA THR A 70 10.88 3.10 -3.10
C THR A 70 11.32 4.37 -3.80
N ALA A 71 12.32 5.08 -3.29
CA ALA A 71 12.89 6.27 -3.93
C ALA A 71 13.99 5.93 -4.96
N GLU A 72 14.41 4.67 -5.07
CA GLU A 72 15.53 4.26 -5.91
C GLU A 72 15.18 4.29 -7.39
N PRO A 73 15.94 5.02 -8.23
CA PRO A 73 15.77 4.99 -9.69
C PRO A 73 15.97 3.58 -10.25
N GLY A 74 15.02 3.12 -11.08
CA GLY A 74 15.03 1.79 -11.67
C GLY A 74 14.30 0.73 -10.82
N LEU A 75 13.69 1.11 -9.68
CA LEU A 75 12.82 0.28 -8.85
C LEU A 75 11.37 0.79 -8.80
N GLU A 76 10.94 1.55 -9.80
CA GLU A 76 9.59 2.14 -9.84
C GLU A 76 8.47 1.09 -9.82
N HIS A 77 8.77 -0.10 -10.36
CA HIS A 77 7.84 -1.24 -10.41
C HIS A 77 7.93 -2.16 -9.19
N THR A 78 9.01 -2.06 -8.40
CA THR A 78 9.19 -2.86 -7.19
C THR A 78 8.16 -2.47 -6.13
N ARG A 79 7.41 -3.42 -5.61
CA ARG A 79 6.43 -3.25 -4.53
C ARG A 79 7.03 -3.69 -3.20
N VAL A 80 6.71 -3.01 -2.13
CA VAL A 80 7.21 -3.35 -0.79
C VAL A 80 6.04 -3.80 0.08
N ILE A 81 6.10 -5.03 0.57
CA ILE A 81 5.19 -5.56 1.58
C ILE A 81 5.94 -5.58 2.92
N MET A 82 5.43 -4.83 3.89
CA MET A 82 6.01 -4.83 5.24
C MET A 82 5.59 -6.07 6.00
N LEU A 83 6.55 -6.76 6.59
CA LEU A 83 6.34 -7.88 7.49
C LEU A 83 6.39 -7.39 8.94
N THR A 84 5.47 -7.86 9.77
CA THR A 84 5.38 -7.39 11.15
C THR A 84 4.91 -8.48 12.09
N THR A 85 5.24 -8.33 13.36
CA THR A 85 4.59 -9.03 14.46
C THR A 85 3.32 -8.27 14.87
N PHE A 86 2.51 -8.78 15.81
CA PHE A 86 1.17 -8.26 16.16
C PHE A 86 1.07 -6.79 16.63
N GLU A 87 2.16 -6.11 16.93
CA GLU A 87 2.18 -4.72 17.43
C GLU A 87 2.31 -3.68 16.30
N LEU A 88 1.27 -3.57 15.48
CA LEU A 88 1.24 -2.80 14.22
C LEU A 88 1.07 -1.28 14.37
N GLU A 89 0.56 -0.79 15.49
CA GLU A 89 -0.12 0.51 15.54
C GLU A 89 0.81 1.69 15.26
N ASP A 90 2.04 1.67 15.76
CA ASP A 90 2.94 2.83 15.69
C ASP A 90 3.66 2.98 14.34
N TYR A 91 3.70 1.92 13.50
CA TYR A 91 4.54 1.91 12.28
C TYR A 91 3.75 1.96 10.96
N ILE A 92 2.43 1.85 11.00
CA ILE A 92 1.60 1.78 9.78
C ILE A 92 1.76 3.04 8.94
N LEU A 93 1.58 4.21 9.55
CA LEU A 93 1.60 5.48 8.84
C LEU A 93 2.99 5.77 8.26
N ASP A 94 4.04 5.53 9.03
CA ASP A 94 5.41 5.79 8.59
C ASP A 94 5.83 4.82 7.47
N SER A 95 5.41 3.56 7.54
CA SER A 95 5.64 2.59 6.48
C SER A 95 4.93 2.95 5.19
N ILE A 96 3.69 3.43 5.27
CA ILE A 96 2.93 3.88 4.10
C ILE A 96 3.58 5.13 3.49
N ARG A 97 4.00 6.09 4.32
CA ARG A 97 4.76 7.27 3.85
C ARG A 97 6.09 6.87 3.21
N ALA A 98 6.70 5.80 3.69
CA ALA A 98 7.87 5.20 3.07
C ALA A 98 7.57 4.48 1.74
N GLY A 99 6.31 4.41 1.31
CA GLY A 99 5.87 3.82 0.05
C GLY A 99 5.57 2.33 0.12
N ALA A 100 5.26 1.78 1.29
CA ALA A 100 4.82 0.39 1.42
C ALA A 100 3.49 0.18 0.70
N SER A 101 3.40 -0.89 -0.10
CA SER A 101 2.22 -1.29 -0.87
C SER A 101 1.28 -2.19 -0.07
N GLY A 102 1.75 -2.74 1.05
CA GLY A 102 0.95 -3.62 1.89
C GLY A 102 1.63 -4.02 3.19
N PHE A 103 0.86 -4.74 4.02
CA PHE A 103 1.29 -5.26 5.31
C PHE A 103 0.84 -6.70 5.48
N LEU A 104 1.73 -7.52 6.03
CA LEU A 104 1.44 -8.90 6.45
C LEU A 104 1.97 -9.14 7.86
N VAL A 105 1.23 -9.89 8.63
CA VAL A 105 1.71 -10.41 9.90
C VAL A 105 2.58 -11.63 9.61
N LYS A 106 3.71 -11.80 10.32
CA LYS A 106 4.63 -12.93 10.10
C LYS A 106 3.99 -14.30 10.37
N ASP A 107 2.90 -14.33 11.15
CA ASP A 107 2.11 -15.54 11.46
C ASP A 107 0.96 -15.76 10.44
N THR A 108 0.98 -15.04 9.32
CA THR A 108 -0.02 -15.19 8.26
C THR A 108 0.03 -16.60 7.67
N GLU A 109 -1.14 -17.14 7.32
CA GLU A 109 -1.24 -18.44 6.65
C GLU A 109 -0.53 -18.44 5.29
N PRO A 110 0.07 -19.58 4.86
CA PRO A 110 0.81 -19.66 3.59
C PRO A 110 0.04 -19.14 2.38
N GLU A 111 -1.23 -19.49 2.28
CA GLU A 111 -2.12 -19.11 1.19
C GLU A 111 -2.34 -17.59 1.13
N GLU A 112 -2.40 -16.93 2.29
CA GLU A 112 -2.55 -15.49 2.39
C GLU A 112 -1.27 -14.76 1.97
N LEU A 113 -0.08 -15.28 2.34
CA LEU A 113 1.20 -14.74 1.89
C LEU A 113 1.31 -14.79 0.36
N ILE A 114 0.98 -15.95 -0.24
CA ILE A 114 1.01 -16.14 -1.69
C ILE A 114 0.01 -15.21 -2.39
N ALA A 115 -1.21 -15.13 -1.87
CA ALA A 115 -2.24 -14.24 -2.41
C ALA A 115 -1.82 -12.77 -2.32
N ALA A 116 -1.20 -12.36 -1.21
CA ALA A 116 -0.70 -11.01 -0.98
C ALA A 116 0.33 -10.58 -2.03
N VAL A 117 1.29 -11.45 -2.35
CA VAL A 117 2.28 -11.17 -3.39
C VAL A 117 1.59 -10.95 -4.75
N ARG A 118 0.63 -11.79 -5.12
CA ARG A 118 -0.12 -11.64 -6.38
C ARG A 118 -0.95 -10.36 -6.43
N ILE A 119 -1.62 -10.00 -5.33
CA ILE A 119 -2.43 -8.78 -5.21
C ILE A 119 -1.57 -7.54 -5.43
N VAL A 120 -0.43 -7.46 -4.76
CA VAL A 120 0.45 -6.29 -4.80
C VAL A 120 1.10 -6.13 -6.17
N VAL A 121 1.52 -7.21 -6.81
CA VAL A 121 2.04 -7.18 -8.20
C VAL A 121 0.96 -6.75 -9.20
N ALA A 122 -0.30 -7.12 -8.96
CA ALA A 122 -1.41 -6.67 -9.79
C ALA A 122 -1.71 -5.16 -9.65
N GLY A 123 -1.02 -4.46 -8.74
CA GLY A 123 -1.19 -3.02 -8.49
C GLY A 123 -2.29 -2.68 -7.50
N ASP A 124 -2.89 -3.69 -6.87
CA ASP A 124 -3.81 -3.51 -5.76
C ASP A 124 -3.01 -3.40 -4.44
N SER A 125 -3.54 -2.67 -3.46
CA SER A 125 -2.88 -2.58 -2.15
C SER A 125 -3.43 -3.61 -1.19
N LEU A 126 -2.53 -4.19 -0.40
CA LEU A 126 -2.88 -5.14 0.64
C LEU A 126 -3.06 -4.40 1.98
N LEU A 127 -4.10 -3.60 2.07
CA LEU A 127 -4.53 -3.01 3.33
C LEU A 127 -5.79 -3.73 3.80
N SER A 128 -5.67 -4.52 4.86
CA SER A 128 -6.86 -5.11 5.48
C SER A 128 -7.80 -3.99 5.98
N PRO A 129 -9.11 -4.22 6.09
CA PRO A 129 -10.03 -3.22 6.64
C PRO A 129 -9.64 -2.75 8.05
N SER A 130 -8.98 -3.60 8.84
CA SER A 130 -8.47 -3.25 10.16
C SER A 130 -7.27 -2.30 10.09
N VAL A 131 -6.30 -2.57 9.20
CA VAL A 131 -5.16 -1.69 8.94
C VAL A 131 -5.64 -0.36 8.37
N THR A 132 -6.56 -0.37 7.43
CA THR A 132 -7.16 0.84 6.87
C THR A 132 -7.82 1.68 7.98
N ARG A 133 -8.67 1.10 8.84
CA ARG A 133 -9.27 1.83 9.96
C ARG A 133 -8.25 2.43 10.93
N LYS A 134 -7.18 1.70 11.25
CA LYS A 134 -6.09 2.19 12.12
C LYS A 134 -5.33 3.34 11.48
N LEU A 135 -4.98 3.21 10.21
CA LEU A 135 -4.39 4.30 9.42
C LEU A 135 -5.25 5.55 9.51
N LEU A 136 -6.57 5.39 9.30
CA LEU A 136 -7.54 6.47 9.36
C LEU A 136 -7.58 7.14 10.74
N ALA A 137 -7.53 6.37 11.81
CA ALA A 137 -7.53 6.90 13.17
C ALA A 137 -6.24 7.68 13.47
N GLN A 138 -5.08 7.20 13.02
CA GLN A 138 -3.79 7.90 13.19
C GLN A 138 -3.71 9.19 12.37
N VAL A 139 -4.15 9.16 11.12
CA VAL A 139 -4.22 10.38 10.29
C VAL A 139 -5.20 11.40 10.88
N ALA A 140 -6.32 10.94 11.44
CA ALA A 140 -7.28 11.82 12.11
C ALA A 140 -6.71 12.48 13.38
N ALA A 141 -5.86 11.78 14.11
CA ALA A 141 -5.19 12.32 15.31
C ALA A 141 -4.09 13.34 14.97
N THR A 142 -3.54 13.26 13.77
CA THR A 142 -2.59 14.23 13.25
C THR A 142 -3.42 15.39 12.67
N LYS A 143 -3.30 16.61 13.23
CA LYS A 143 -3.99 17.77 12.69
C LYS A 143 -3.74 17.87 11.20
N PRO A 144 -4.78 17.97 10.34
CA PRO A 144 -4.59 18.09 8.91
C PRO A 144 -3.75 19.36 8.65
N THR A 145 -2.50 19.18 8.34
CA THR A 145 -1.73 20.24 7.70
C THR A 145 -2.32 20.34 6.31
N ARG A 146 -3.29 21.24 6.12
CA ARG A 146 -3.78 21.58 4.80
C ARG A 146 -2.57 22.01 3.98
N MET A 147 -1.96 21.07 3.29
CA MET A 147 -0.97 21.38 2.27
C MET A 147 -1.72 21.94 1.06
N PRO A 148 -1.46 23.18 0.66
CA PRO A 148 -2.08 23.79 -0.53
C PRO A 148 -1.82 23.00 -1.84
N THR A 149 -0.86 22.07 -1.79
CA THR A 149 -0.35 21.30 -2.92
C THR A 149 -1.37 20.33 -3.52
N TYR A 150 -2.32 19.82 -2.75
CA TYR A 150 -3.26 18.79 -3.26
C TYR A 150 -4.51 19.37 -3.93
N ALA A 151 -4.90 20.61 -3.64
CA ALA A 151 -6.07 21.21 -4.28
C ALA A 151 -5.92 21.26 -5.82
N ALA A 152 -4.77 21.68 -6.31
CA ALA A 152 -4.45 21.69 -7.75
C ALA A 152 -4.32 20.27 -8.35
N ALA A 153 -3.90 19.27 -7.56
CA ALA A 153 -3.81 17.90 -8.04
C ALA A 153 -5.19 17.27 -8.27
N PHE A 154 -6.24 17.72 -7.59
CA PHE A 154 -7.60 17.23 -7.83
C PHE A 154 -8.25 17.80 -9.08
N ASP A 155 -7.76 18.94 -9.60
CA ASP A 155 -8.30 19.56 -10.81
C ASP A 155 -8.02 18.72 -12.08
N VAL A 156 -7.02 17.83 -12.04
CA VAL A 156 -6.72 16.90 -13.14
C VAL A 156 -7.62 15.65 -13.14
N LEU A 157 -8.39 15.42 -12.06
CA LEU A 157 -9.31 14.30 -11.96
C LEU A 157 -10.68 14.69 -12.52
N THR A 158 -11.27 13.79 -13.31
CA THR A 158 -12.69 13.88 -13.67
C THR A 158 -13.58 13.66 -12.44
N GLU A 159 -14.86 14.07 -12.52
CA GLU A 159 -15.83 13.81 -11.44
C GLU A 159 -15.87 12.31 -11.08
N ARG A 160 -15.88 11.43 -12.10
CA ARG A 160 -15.88 9.98 -11.90
C ARG A 160 -14.63 9.46 -11.20
N GLU A 161 -13.47 10.00 -11.52
CA GLU A 161 -12.22 9.65 -10.84
C GLU A 161 -12.19 10.16 -9.39
N ARG A 162 -12.79 11.31 -9.12
CA ARG A 162 -12.95 11.80 -7.72
C ARG A 162 -13.87 10.91 -6.90
N GLU A 163 -15.01 10.45 -7.45
CA GLU A 163 -15.89 9.47 -6.80
C GLU A 163 -15.14 8.18 -6.48
N VAL A 164 -14.38 7.65 -7.45
CA VAL A 164 -13.55 6.45 -7.23
C VAL A 164 -12.51 6.70 -6.15
N LEU A 165 -11.83 7.86 -6.15
CA LEU A 165 -10.83 8.21 -5.13
C LEU A 165 -11.43 8.30 -3.72
N MET A 166 -12.64 8.85 -3.58
CA MET A 166 -13.37 8.85 -2.29
C MET A 166 -13.65 7.44 -1.79
N LEU A 167 -14.07 6.54 -2.68
CA LEU A 167 -14.33 5.14 -2.33
C LEU A 167 -13.04 4.38 -1.97
N ILE A 168 -11.93 4.67 -2.66
CA ILE A 168 -10.59 4.14 -2.31
C ILE A 168 -10.21 4.58 -0.90
N GLY A 169 -10.36 5.85 -0.59
CA GLY A 169 -10.08 6.37 0.74
C GLY A 169 -11.01 5.77 1.80
N ALA A 170 -12.27 5.47 1.47
CA ALA A 170 -13.16 4.73 2.36
C ALA A 170 -12.81 3.24 2.51
N GLY A 171 -11.69 2.77 1.91
CA GLY A 171 -11.21 1.40 2.01
C GLY A 171 -11.95 0.39 1.13
N LYS A 172 -12.73 0.85 0.13
CA LYS A 172 -13.50 -0.03 -0.76
C LYS A 172 -12.60 -0.77 -1.73
N THR A 173 -12.85 -2.06 -1.95
CA THR A 173 -12.20 -2.89 -2.99
C THR A 173 -12.67 -2.50 -4.39
N ASN A 174 -11.99 -2.96 -5.45
CA ASN A 174 -12.44 -2.72 -6.83
C ASN A 174 -13.81 -3.36 -7.11
N ALA A 175 -14.16 -4.47 -6.47
CA ALA A 175 -15.47 -5.11 -6.57
C ALA A 175 -16.57 -4.25 -5.92
N GLU A 176 -16.34 -3.75 -4.69
CA GLU A 176 -17.28 -2.87 -4.01
C GLU A 176 -17.45 -1.51 -4.70
N ILE A 177 -16.36 -0.95 -5.27
CA ILE A 177 -16.41 0.26 -6.10
C ILE A 177 -17.27 0.01 -7.34
N ALA A 178 -17.07 -1.13 -7.99
CA ALA A 178 -17.83 -1.52 -9.17
C ALA A 178 -19.32 -1.64 -8.86
N GLU A 179 -19.69 -2.26 -7.75
CA GLU A 179 -21.07 -2.40 -7.28
C GLU A 179 -21.70 -1.03 -7.00
N GLN A 180 -21.04 -0.17 -6.22
CA GLN A 180 -21.56 1.15 -5.85
C GLN A 180 -21.70 2.10 -7.04
N LEU A 181 -20.83 1.98 -8.02
CA LEU A 181 -20.79 2.87 -9.19
C LEU A 181 -21.48 2.27 -10.42
N PHE A 182 -22.07 1.07 -10.30
CA PHE A 182 -22.73 0.35 -11.39
C PHE A 182 -21.83 0.16 -12.62
N ILE A 183 -20.57 -0.25 -12.40
CA ILE A 183 -19.56 -0.54 -13.43
C ILE A 183 -19.00 -1.95 -13.23
N THR A 184 -18.14 -2.41 -14.14
CA THR A 184 -17.45 -3.69 -13.94
C THR A 184 -16.22 -3.54 -13.04
N PRO A 185 -15.77 -4.60 -12.33
CA PRO A 185 -14.53 -4.56 -11.57
C PRO A 185 -13.30 -4.18 -12.42
N LEU A 186 -13.27 -4.59 -13.68
CA LEU A 186 -12.23 -4.22 -14.64
C LEU A 186 -12.25 -2.72 -14.94
N THR A 187 -13.43 -2.13 -15.07
CA THR A 187 -13.60 -0.68 -15.27
C THR A 187 -13.14 0.08 -14.00
N ALA A 188 -13.51 -0.39 -12.81
CA ALA A 188 -13.04 0.18 -11.55
C ALA A 188 -11.50 0.14 -11.48
N LYS A 189 -10.87 -1.00 -11.78
CA LYS A 189 -9.41 -1.14 -11.84
C LYS A 189 -8.78 -0.14 -12.83
N THR A 190 -9.41 0.07 -13.99
CA THR A 190 -8.92 1.05 -14.98
C THR A 190 -8.96 2.48 -14.44
N HIS A 191 -10.03 2.87 -13.72
CA HIS A 191 -10.10 4.17 -13.05
C HIS A 191 -9.01 4.31 -11.99
N VAL A 192 -8.81 3.30 -11.14
CA VAL A 192 -7.75 3.29 -10.11
C VAL A 192 -6.37 3.51 -10.75
N SER A 193 -6.03 2.78 -11.81
CA SER A 193 -4.75 2.93 -12.51
C SER A 193 -4.56 4.32 -13.10
N ARG A 194 -5.63 4.92 -13.67
CA ARG A 194 -5.56 6.29 -14.19
C ARG A 194 -5.36 7.33 -13.10
N ILE A 195 -6.02 7.16 -11.95
CA ILE A 195 -5.87 8.05 -10.79
C ILE A 195 -4.45 7.96 -10.25
N ILE A 196 -3.89 6.74 -10.10
CA ILE A 196 -2.49 6.52 -9.70
C ILE A 196 -1.55 7.33 -10.60
N GLY A 197 -1.68 7.19 -11.92
CA GLY A 197 -0.86 7.94 -12.88
C GLY A 197 -1.03 9.45 -12.79
N LYS A 198 -2.27 9.95 -12.66
CA LYS A 198 -2.56 11.39 -12.57
C LYS A 198 -2.09 12.01 -11.24
N MET A 199 -2.19 11.28 -10.15
CA MET A 199 -1.78 11.73 -8.82
C MET A 199 -0.28 11.54 -8.57
N GLY A 200 0.43 10.83 -9.45
CA GLY A 200 1.87 10.60 -9.33
C GLY A 200 2.25 9.72 -8.14
N VAL A 201 1.34 8.86 -7.68
CA VAL A 201 1.61 7.88 -6.62
C VAL A 201 1.99 6.53 -7.20
N ARG A 202 2.62 5.69 -6.38
CA ARG A 202 3.10 4.38 -6.84
C ARG A 202 2.00 3.33 -6.98
N ASP A 203 1.01 3.40 -6.08
CA ASP A 203 -0.03 2.39 -5.96
C ASP A 203 -1.28 2.95 -5.25
N ARG A 204 -2.24 2.07 -5.00
CA ARG A 204 -3.49 2.38 -4.34
C ARG A 204 -3.30 2.89 -2.91
N THR A 205 -2.27 2.43 -2.18
CA THR A 205 -1.99 2.89 -0.82
C THR A 205 -1.68 4.39 -0.81
N GLY A 206 -0.89 4.86 -1.78
CA GLY A 206 -0.63 6.29 -1.97
C GLY A 206 -1.90 7.10 -2.20
N LEU A 207 -2.89 6.56 -2.92
CA LEU A 207 -4.19 7.22 -3.12
C LEU A 207 -4.97 7.35 -1.80
N VAL A 208 -4.94 6.33 -0.93
CA VAL A 208 -5.56 6.41 0.40
C VAL A 208 -4.96 7.55 1.19
N VAL A 209 -3.62 7.65 1.24
CA VAL A 209 -2.93 8.75 1.95
C VAL A 209 -3.35 10.11 1.42
N ILE A 210 -3.32 10.31 0.10
CA ILE A 210 -3.73 11.57 -0.53
C ILE A 210 -5.18 11.92 -0.21
N ALA A 211 -6.11 10.97 -0.28
CA ALA A 211 -7.52 11.20 0.01
C ALA A 211 -7.75 11.74 1.44
N TYR A 212 -6.91 11.33 2.39
CA TYR A 212 -6.96 11.80 3.78
C TYR A 212 -6.19 13.09 4.02
N GLU A 213 -4.94 13.19 3.60
CA GLU A 213 -4.09 14.37 3.81
C GLU A 213 -4.69 15.62 3.14
N SER A 214 -5.40 15.42 2.04
CA SER A 214 -6.13 16.50 1.35
C SER A 214 -7.44 16.90 2.02
N GLY A 215 -7.93 16.10 2.99
CA GLY A 215 -9.23 16.31 3.61
C GLY A 215 -10.43 15.95 2.71
N LEU A 216 -10.18 15.22 1.60
CA LEU A 216 -11.25 14.71 0.73
C LEU A 216 -12.15 13.72 1.48
N ILE A 217 -11.57 13.01 2.45
CA ILE A 217 -12.27 12.12 3.37
C ILE A 217 -11.93 12.49 4.80
N THR A 218 -12.95 12.51 5.64
CA THR A 218 -12.81 12.71 7.08
C THR A 218 -13.12 11.38 7.78
N PRO A 219 -12.27 10.91 8.71
CA PRO A 219 -12.55 9.71 9.47
C PRO A 219 -13.90 9.76 10.18
N GLY A 220 -14.71 8.69 10.04
CA GLY A 220 -15.99 8.56 10.73
C GLY A 220 -17.20 9.18 10.03
N VAL A 221 -17.04 9.87 8.90
CA VAL A 221 -18.14 10.38 8.08
C VAL A 221 -18.29 9.50 6.85
N GLN A 222 -19.43 8.85 6.68
CA GLN A 222 -19.69 8.09 5.44
C GLN A 222 -19.87 9.06 4.26
N PRO A 223 -19.36 8.71 3.05
CA PRO A 223 -19.62 9.48 1.84
C PRO A 223 -21.14 9.47 1.56
N GLY A 224 -21.83 10.53 1.85
CA GLY A 224 -23.31 10.67 1.74
C GLY A 224 -23.91 11.63 2.75
N ASP A 225 -23.30 11.82 3.92
CA ASP A 225 -23.89 12.67 4.99
C ASP A 225 -23.61 14.18 4.83
N SER A 226 -22.73 14.59 3.94
CA SER A 226 -22.37 16.01 3.79
C SER A 226 -23.27 16.82 2.83
N ALA A 227 -24.25 16.20 2.17
CA ALA A 227 -25.15 16.88 1.22
C ALA A 227 -26.45 17.44 1.85
N ALA A 228 -26.74 17.14 3.11
CA ALA A 228 -28.04 17.51 3.76
C ALA A 228 -27.99 18.80 4.61
N GLY A 229 -26.90 19.56 4.61
CA GLY A 229 -26.68 20.66 5.54
C GLY A 229 -26.61 22.09 4.97
N LYS A 230 -27.17 22.38 3.78
CA LYS A 230 -27.28 23.78 3.28
C LYS A 230 -28.58 24.02 2.52
N HIS A 231 -29.70 23.96 3.21
CA HIS A 231 -30.89 24.76 2.87
C HIS A 231 -31.76 24.90 4.12
N GLY A 232 -31.66 26.05 4.77
CA GLY A 232 -32.44 26.39 5.95
C GLY A 232 -31.90 27.66 6.59
N ASN A 233 -32.09 28.79 6.03
CA ASN A 233 -32.71 30.03 6.52
C ASN A 233 -32.21 31.22 5.70
#